data_c9d296050b3ee264a1d4747e3ff76291
#
_entry.id   c9d296050b3ee264a1d4747e3ff76291
#
_cell.length_a   1.000
_cell.length_b   1.000
_cell.length_c   1.000
_cell.angle_alpha   90.00
_cell.angle_beta   90.00
_cell.angle_gamma   90.00
#
_symmetry.space_group_name_H-M   'P 1'
#
loop_
_entity.id
_entity.type
_entity.pdbx_description
1 polymer ?
#
loop_
_entity_poly.entity_id
_entity_poly.type
_entity_poly.pdbx_seq_one_letter_code
_entity_poly.pdbx_strand_id
1 'polypeptide(L)'
;MSNTNSQSVKAQIIDNVLVAMTYYLSSDVLEMLERVLTRNLVDVVVERINTLPMEMKDSIDNQNGYILQLFLYKKKKLADGTKYGYISAVKRLVTLVYKPLTNMEESDIYYYLDWYENRNVPLNGRKNQARTINNERRFLSAFFTWMRKEKLIGSNPVEAIEPLKVAKKPIDYFTPEEMASLKDGCETLRERAVIEVLRSTGARVGEVVGITIDLIDWETGDVMILGEKGNRYRTLYLDPDAIHHFRKYLNSRTDNNPAIFVSSRQPYQALSTCAIRGIVKDVAQRAGITSRAYPHKMRKTLGMELKNKGVDIGTIQEIMGHADSKVASLYYAQSTPDTLRVVRNKAA
;
A
#
# COMPACT_ATOMS: atom_id res chain seq x y z
N MET A 1 22.60 -17.89 -38.17
CA MET A 1 22.58 -17.78 -36.69
C MET A 1 21.57 -16.77 -36.16
N SER A 2 21.05 -15.78 -36.93
CA SER A 2 20.07 -14.80 -36.47
C SER A 2 18.64 -15.35 -36.22
N ASN A 3 18.21 -16.33 -37.01
CA ASN A 3 16.83 -16.83 -36.93
C ASN A 3 16.50 -17.63 -35.63
N THR A 4 17.47 -18.37 -35.11
CA THR A 4 17.28 -19.18 -33.90
C THR A 4 17.17 -18.29 -32.62
N ASN A 5 17.86 -17.16 -32.62
CA ASN A 5 17.81 -16.22 -31.50
C ASN A 5 16.47 -15.46 -31.45
N SER A 6 15.94 -15.08 -32.61
CA SER A 6 14.64 -14.41 -32.75
C SER A 6 13.47 -15.33 -32.33
N GLN A 7 13.50 -16.61 -32.66
CA GLN A 7 12.49 -17.58 -32.22
C GLN A 7 12.50 -17.79 -30.70
N SER A 8 13.67 -17.86 -30.07
CA SER A 8 13.81 -17.97 -28.62
C SER A 8 13.27 -16.73 -27.89
N VAL A 9 13.50 -15.52 -28.43
CA VAL A 9 13.01 -14.26 -27.82
C VAL A 9 11.50 -14.13 -27.96
N LYS A 10 10.92 -14.52 -29.10
CA LYS A 10 9.46 -14.56 -29.30
C LYS A 10 8.77 -15.48 -28.31
N ALA A 11 9.25 -16.71 -28.17
CA ALA A 11 8.71 -17.68 -27.20
C ALA A 11 8.73 -17.12 -25.77
N GLN A 12 9.83 -16.49 -25.38
CA GLN A 12 9.97 -15.90 -24.06
C GLN A 12 9.01 -14.71 -23.82
N ILE A 13 8.70 -13.92 -24.85
CA ILE A 13 7.70 -12.85 -24.77
C ILE A 13 6.31 -13.45 -24.57
N ILE A 14 5.96 -14.48 -25.37
CA ILE A 14 4.67 -15.16 -25.26
C ILE A 14 4.52 -15.76 -23.86
N ASP A 15 5.49 -16.52 -23.39
CA ASP A 15 5.48 -17.12 -22.05
C ASP A 15 5.31 -16.07 -20.95
N ASN A 16 6.04 -14.96 -21.01
CA ASN A 16 5.93 -13.88 -20.03
C ASN A 16 4.53 -13.24 -20.03
N VAL A 17 3.91 -13.08 -21.20
CA VAL A 17 2.54 -12.55 -21.30
C VAL A 17 1.55 -13.55 -20.74
N LEU A 18 1.65 -14.83 -21.09
CA LEU A 18 0.76 -15.88 -20.59
C LEU A 18 0.86 -16.01 -19.07
N VAL A 19 2.08 -16.07 -18.52
CA VAL A 19 2.30 -16.11 -17.07
C VAL A 19 1.70 -14.89 -16.37
N ALA A 20 1.89 -13.69 -16.91
CA ALA A 20 1.31 -12.47 -16.35
C ALA A 20 -0.23 -12.47 -16.38
N MET A 21 -0.83 -13.13 -17.37
CA MET A 21 -2.27 -13.17 -17.57
C MET A 21 -2.95 -14.36 -16.90
N THR A 22 -2.22 -15.38 -16.45
CA THR A 22 -2.75 -16.59 -15.78
C THR A 22 -3.66 -16.28 -14.59
N TYR A 23 -3.40 -15.19 -13.90
CA TYR A 23 -4.21 -14.77 -12.75
C TYR A 23 -5.55 -14.13 -13.15
N TYR A 24 -5.69 -13.67 -14.39
CA TYR A 24 -6.83 -12.85 -14.85
C TYR A 24 -7.72 -13.56 -15.85
N LEU A 25 -7.22 -14.62 -16.52
CA LEU A 25 -7.89 -15.29 -17.63
C LEU A 25 -8.07 -16.79 -17.34
N SER A 26 -9.17 -17.34 -17.87
CA SER A 26 -9.38 -18.79 -17.86
C SER A 26 -8.41 -19.51 -18.81
N SER A 27 -8.23 -20.81 -18.61
CA SER A 27 -7.34 -21.63 -19.45
C SER A 27 -7.67 -21.53 -20.95
N ASP A 28 -8.95 -21.55 -21.30
CA ASP A 28 -9.41 -21.47 -22.72
C ASP A 28 -9.06 -20.11 -23.35
N VAL A 29 -9.15 -19.03 -22.57
CA VAL A 29 -8.79 -17.68 -23.03
C VAL A 29 -7.27 -17.52 -23.13
N LEU A 30 -6.50 -18.15 -22.23
CA LEU A 30 -5.04 -18.20 -22.33
C LEU A 30 -4.56 -18.94 -23.57
N GLU A 31 -5.16 -20.07 -23.91
CA GLU A 31 -4.85 -20.78 -25.15
C GLU A 31 -5.19 -19.94 -26.40
N MET A 32 -6.32 -19.23 -26.36
CA MET A 32 -6.67 -18.31 -27.47
C MET A 32 -5.65 -17.18 -27.56
N LEU A 33 -5.25 -16.58 -26.45
CA LEU A 33 -4.23 -15.52 -26.38
C LEU A 33 -2.88 -16.01 -26.94
N GLU A 34 -2.44 -17.20 -26.56
CA GLU A 34 -1.23 -17.83 -27.08
C GLU A 34 -1.26 -17.97 -28.61
N ARG A 35 -2.36 -18.50 -29.17
CA ARG A 35 -2.54 -18.64 -30.61
C ARG A 35 -2.51 -17.29 -31.33
N VAL A 36 -3.17 -16.27 -30.75
CA VAL A 36 -3.20 -14.92 -31.32
C VAL A 36 -1.79 -14.31 -31.29
N LEU A 37 -1.08 -14.40 -30.19
CA LEU A 37 0.30 -13.88 -30.07
C LEU A 37 1.25 -14.61 -31.02
N THR A 38 1.18 -15.92 -31.06
CA THR A 38 2.02 -16.72 -31.96
C THR A 38 1.77 -16.34 -33.43
N ARG A 39 0.50 -16.23 -33.85
CA ARG A 39 0.14 -15.85 -35.20
C ARG A 39 0.62 -14.43 -35.59
N ASN A 40 0.45 -13.47 -34.70
CA ASN A 40 0.86 -12.08 -34.98
C ASN A 40 2.38 -11.86 -34.93
N LEU A 41 3.12 -12.75 -34.29
CA LEU A 41 4.59 -12.67 -34.21
C LEU A 41 5.28 -13.56 -35.30
N VAL A 42 4.55 -14.27 -36.17
CA VAL A 42 5.15 -15.16 -37.18
C VAL A 42 6.13 -14.40 -38.06
N ASP A 43 5.70 -13.32 -38.67
CA ASP A 43 6.47 -12.52 -39.62
C ASP A 43 7.24 -11.36 -39.01
N VAL A 44 7.30 -11.28 -37.68
CA VAL A 44 8.02 -10.21 -36.94
C VAL A 44 9.41 -10.70 -36.54
N VAL A 45 10.44 -9.95 -36.79
CA VAL A 45 11.77 -10.22 -36.26
C VAL A 45 11.91 -9.52 -34.91
N VAL A 46 12.11 -10.29 -33.84
CA VAL A 46 12.30 -9.77 -32.48
C VAL A 46 13.74 -10.06 -32.04
N GLU A 47 14.51 -9.03 -31.84
CA GLU A 47 15.89 -9.12 -31.34
C GLU A 47 16.03 -8.44 -29.98
N ARG A 48 16.83 -9.04 -29.10
CA ARG A 48 17.28 -8.34 -27.89
C ARG A 48 18.36 -7.34 -28.26
N ILE A 49 18.01 -6.09 -28.21
CA ILE A 49 19.00 -5.01 -28.43
C ILE A 49 19.79 -4.83 -27.12
N ASN A 50 21.00 -5.41 -27.09
CA ASN A 50 21.98 -5.15 -26.04
C ASN A 50 22.79 -3.90 -26.40
N THR A 51 22.14 -2.77 -26.65
CA THR A 51 22.82 -1.52 -26.95
C THR A 51 23.09 -0.74 -25.67
N LEU A 52 24.28 -0.15 -25.60
CA LEU A 52 24.66 0.77 -24.53
C LEU A 52 23.74 2.01 -24.53
N PRO A 53 23.51 2.67 -23.39
CA PRO A 53 22.54 3.77 -23.24
C PRO A 53 22.69 4.93 -24.24
N MET A 54 23.82 5.05 -24.93
CA MET A 54 24.10 6.14 -25.89
C MET A 54 23.39 5.99 -27.24
N GLU A 55 23.05 4.78 -27.69
CA GLU A 55 22.35 4.56 -28.97
C GLU A 55 20.81 4.63 -28.85
N MET A 56 20.33 4.72 -27.65
CA MET A 56 18.88 4.71 -27.34
C MET A 56 18.19 6.07 -27.42
N LYS A 57 18.86 7.14 -27.88
CA LYS A 57 18.35 8.50 -27.77
C LYS A 57 17.20 8.88 -28.75
N ASP A 58 17.01 8.12 -29.81
CA ASP A 58 16.16 8.55 -30.92
C ASP A 58 14.69 8.13 -30.81
N SER A 59 14.36 7.11 -30.03
CA SER A 59 12.95 6.75 -29.82
C SER A 59 12.38 7.40 -28.55
N ILE A 60 11.08 7.73 -28.57
CA ILE A 60 10.34 8.27 -27.42
C ILE A 60 10.48 7.35 -26.21
N ASP A 61 10.34 6.04 -26.40
CA ASP A 61 10.40 5.05 -25.33
C ASP A 61 11.80 5.00 -24.69
N ASN A 62 12.83 5.15 -25.50
CA ASN A 62 14.22 5.15 -25.03
C ASN A 62 14.54 6.43 -24.25
N GLN A 63 14.10 7.59 -24.74
CA GLN A 63 14.27 8.86 -24.05
C GLN A 63 13.55 8.84 -22.69
N ASN A 64 12.30 8.40 -22.68
CA ASN A 64 11.50 8.30 -21.47
C ASN A 64 12.06 7.24 -20.50
N GLY A 65 12.53 6.10 -21.02
CA GLY A 65 13.20 5.04 -20.27
C GLY A 65 14.47 5.52 -19.57
N TYR A 66 15.32 6.28 -20.28
CA TYR A 66 16.52 6.89 -19.72
C TYR A 66 16.20 7.85 -18.56
N ILE A 67 15.21 8.73 -18.72
CA ILE A 67 14.80 9.67 -17.67
C ILE A 67 14.28 8.93 -16.44
N LEU A 68 13.50 7.86 -16.63
CA LEU A 68 13.01 7.03 -15.53
C LEU A 68 14.15 6.30 -14.79
N GLN A 69 15.14 5.77 -15.50
CA GLN A 69 16.33 5.15 -14.89
C GLN A 69 17.15 6.18 -14.11
N LEU A 70 17.37 7.36 -14.69
CA LEU A 70 18.06 8.45 -14.01
C LEU A 70 17.35 8.87 -12.72
N PHE A 71 16.00 8.97 -12.76
CA PHE A 71 15.19 9.24 -11.58
C PHE A 71 15.40 8.18 -10.50
N LEU A 72 15.31 6.90 -10.85
CA LEU A 72 15.51 5.79 -9.92
C LEU A 72 16.90 5.82 -9.29
N TYR A 73 17.93 6.08 -10.08
CA TYR A 73 19.30 6.21 -9.60
C TYR A 73 19.45 7.39 -8.62
N LYS A 74 18.97 8.57 -8.99
CA LYS A 74 19.03 9.78 -8.16
C LYS A 74 18.19 9.65 -6.87
N LYS A 75 17.09 8.88 -6.93
CA LYS A 75 16.13 8.67 -5.83
C LYS A 75 16.27 7.29 -5.17
N LYS A 76 17.45 6.67 -5.21
CA LYS A 76 17.69 5.33 -4.65
C LYS A 76 17.33 5.20 -3.16
N LYS A 77 17.37 6.29 -2.39
CA LYS A 77 16.99 6.31 -0.95
C LYS A 77 15.49 6.27 -0.69
N LEU A 78 14.64 6.44 -1.71
CA LEU A 78 13.18 6.31 -1.53
C LEU A 78 12.80 4.86 -1.26
N ALA A 79 11.79 4.67 -0.40
CA ALA A 79 11.18 3.36 -0.18
C ALA A 79 10.60 2.79 -1.49
N ASP A 80 10.69 1.48 -1.69
CA ASP A 80 10.32 0.82 -2.94
C ASP A 80 8.85 1.03 -3.32
N GLY A 81 7.93 1.02 -2.34
CA GLY A 81 6.53 1.38 -2.59
C GLY A 81 6.33 2.79 -3.12
N THR A 82 7.18 3.74 -2.67
CA THR A 82 7.16 5.12 -3.17
C THR A 82 7.74 5.21 -4.58
N LYS A 83 8.86 4.52 -4.86
CA LYS A 83 9.42 4.41 -6.22
C LYS A 83 8.40 3.83 -7.18
N TYR A 84 7.73 2.73 -6.77
CA TYR A 84 6.68 2.09 -7.55
C TYR A 84 5.55 3.07 -7.88
N GLY A 85 5.10 3.89 -6.92
CA GLY A 85 4.07 4.91 -7.14
C GLY A 85 4.47 5.92 -8.23
N TYR A 86 5.69 6.47 -8.16
CA TYR A 86 6.22 7.39 -9.18
C TYR A 86 6.31 6.73 -10.55
N ILE A 87 6.97 5.59 -10.64
CA ILE A 87 7.18 4.89 -11.92
C ILE A 87 5.85 4.49 -12.55
N SER A 88 4.91 3.98 -11.77
CA SER A 88 3.60 3.59 -12.27
C SER A 88 2.81 4.79 -12.81
N ALA A 89 2.86 5.95 -12.13
CA ALA A 89 2.18 7.16 -12.60
C ALA A 89 2.79 7.66 -13.92
N VAL A 90 4.13 7.76 -13.99
CA VAL A 90 4.81 8.24 -15.19
C VAL A 90 4.65 7.25 -16.36
N LYS A 91 4.75 5.93 -16.11
CA LYS A 91 4.53 4.93 -17.16
C LYS A 91 3.13 5.03 -17.75
N ARG A 92 2.08 5.15 -16.91
CA ARG A 92 0.71 5.35 -17.42
C ARG A 92 0.57 6.61 -18.27
N LEU A 93 1.19 7.72 -17.83
CA LEU A 93 1.17 8.97 -18.59
C LEU A 93 1.82 8.79 -19.98
N VAL A 94 3.05 8.29 -20.04
CA VAL A 94 3.77 8.14 -21.31
C VAL A 94 3.14 7.09 -22.22
N THR A 95 2.50 6.07 -21.67
CA THR A 95 1.75 5.07 -22.46
C THR A 95 0.52 5.68 -23.12
N LEU A 96 -0.21 6.56 -22.41
CA LEU A 96 -1.42 7.18 -22.95
C LEU A 96 -1.10 8.32 -23.95
N VAL A 97 -0.20 9.22 -23.54
CA VAL A 97 0.08 10.46 -24.32
C VAL A 97 1.08 10.23 -25.44
N TYR A 98 2.00 9.29 -25.27
CA TYR A 98 3.05 8.91 -26.20
C TYR A 98 3.89 10.10 -26.70
N LYS A 99 4.36 10.91 -25.77
CA LYS A 99 5.26 12.04 -25.99
C LYS A 99 6.56 11.89 -25.18
N PRO A 100 7.69 12.50 -25.61
CA PRO A 100 8.85 12.65 -24.74
C PRO A 100 8.49 13.39 -23.45
N LEU A 101 8.95 12.91 -22.31
CA LEU A 101 8.72 13.54 -21.00
C LEU A 101 9.19 15.01 -20.95
N THR A 102 10.20 15.33 -21.76
CA THR A 102 10.74 16.70 -21.90
C THR A 102 9.79 17.66 -22.63
N ASN A 103 8.84 17.14 -23.40
CA ASN A 103 7.91 17.89 -24.24
C ASN A 103 6.47 17.82 -23.73
N MET A 104 6.28 17.32 -22.49
CA MET A 104 4.94 17.27 -21.87
C MET A 104 4.47 18.66 -21.52
N GLU A 105 3.25 18.97 -21.91
CA GLU A 105 2.55 20.23 -21.67
C GLU A 105 1.42 20.07 -20.66
N GLU A 106 0.89 21.16 -20.15
CA GLU A 106 -0.24 21.18 -19.21
C GLU A 106 -1.47 20.46 -19.78
N SER A 107 -1.77 20.68 -21.08
CA SER A 107 -2.88 20.02 -21.79
C SER A 107 -2.77 18.49 -21.80
N ASP A 108 -1.55 17.96 -21.94
CA ASP A 108 -1.30 16.52 -21.89
C ASP A 108 -1.62 15.93 -20.51
N ILE A 109 -1.31 16.68 -19.45
CA ILE A 109 -1.60 16.26 -18.09
C ILE A 109 -3.10 16.32 -17.79
N TYR A 110 -3.82 17.35 -18.26
CA TYR A 110 -5.28 17.41 -18.15
C TYR A 110 -5.95 16.24 -18.86
N TYR A 111 -5.55 15.96 -20.10
CA TYR A 111 -6.04 14.80 -20.86
C TYR A 111 -5.79 13.47 -20.12
N TYR A 112 -4.58 13.31 -19.58
CA TYR A 112 -4.23 12.12 -18.80
C TYR A 112 -5.07 11.98 -17.52
N LEU A 113 -5.25 13.06 -16.75
CA LEU A 113 -6.00 12.99 -15.48
C LEU A 113 -7.49 12.76 -15.71
N ASP A 114 -8.09 13.29 -16.78
CA ASP A 114 -9.46 12.98 -17.18
C ASP A 114 -9.61 11.50 -17.55
N TRP A 115 -8.71 10.97 -18.37
CA TRP A 115 -8.67 9.54 -18.65
C TRP A 115 -8.49 8.73 -17.37
N TYR A 116 -7.58 9.14 -16.48
CA TYR A 116 -7.31 8.44 -15.24
C TYR A 116 -8.53 8.40 -14.32
N GLU A 117 -9.33 9.46 -14.28
CA GLU A 117 -10.61 9.47 -13.56
C GLU A 117 -11.56 8.40 -14.10
N ASN A 118 -11.69 8.29 -15.41
CA ASN A 118 -12.71 7.50 -16.08
C ASN A 118 -12.28 6.05 -16.44
N ARG A 119 -11.00 5.73 -16.38
CA ARG A 119 -10.42 4.47 -16.89
C ARG A 119 -11.05 3.18 -16.37
N ASN A 120 -11.64 3.21 -15.18
CA ASN A 120 -12.27 2.02 -14.57
C ASN A 120 -13.75 1.89 -14.90
N VAL A 121 -14.36 2.90 -15.53
CA VAL A 121 -15.78 2.88 -15.88
C VAL A 121 -16.14 1.70 -16.79
N PRO A 122 -15.35 1.39 -17.83
CA PRO A 122 -15.63 0.22 -18.68
C PRO A 122 -15.54 -1.14 -17.95
N LEU A 123 -14.74 -1.21 -16.87
CA LEU A 123 -14.46 -2.44 -16.13
C LEU A 123 -15.49 -2.70 -15.03
N ASN A 124 -15.90 -1.66 -14.29
CA ASN A 124 -16.73 -1.81 -13.10
C ASN A 124 -17.75 -0.68 -12.89
N GLY A 125 -17.97 0.17 -13.87
CA GLY A 125 -18.93 1.29 -13.82
C GLY A 125 -18.52 2.42 -12.86
N ARG A 126 -17.30 2.42 -12.30
CA ARG A 126 -16.91 3.38 -11.25
C ARG A 126 -15.73 4.26 -11.70
N LYS A 127 -15.88 5.54 -11.46
CA LYS A 127 -14.79 6.51 -11.59
C LYS A 127 -13.79 6.42 -10.43
N ASN A 128 -12.54 6.80 -10.68
CA ASN A 128 -11.59 7.02 -9.60
C ASN A 128 -12.04 8.17 -8.70
N GLN A 129 -11.86 8.01 -7.40
CA GLN A 129 -12.20 9.06 -6.44
C GLN A 129 -11.20 10.22 -6.49
N ALA A 130 -11.64 11.44 -6.18
CA ALA A 130 -10.81 12.65 -6.15
C ALA A 130 -9.50 12.48 -5.35
N ARG A 131 -9.52 11.73 -4.23
CA ARG A 131 -8.29 11.41 -3.47
C ARG A 131 -7.29 10.60 -4.29
N THR A 132 -7.75 9.65 -5.11
CA THR A 132 -6.91 8.81 -5.97
C THR A 132 -6.30 9.66 -7.09
N ILE A 133 -7.09 10.53 -7.71
CA ILE A 133 -6.64 11.45 -8.75
C ILE A 133 -5.61 12.45 -8.18
N ASN A 134 -5.86 13.00 -7.00
CA ASN A 134 -4.92 13.89 -6.33
C ASN A 134 -3.59 13.21 -5.97
N ASN A 135 -3.62 11.92 -5.61
CA ASN A 135 -2.38 11.16 -5.39
C ASN A 135 -1.59 10.97 -6.69
N GLU A 136 -2.28 10.66 -7.78
CA GLU A 136 -1.66 10.51 -9.10
C GLU A 136 -1.02 11.83 -9.54
N ARG A 137 -1.80 12.93 -9.48
CA ARG A 137 -1.31 14.29 -9.75
C ARG A 137 -0.08 14.63 -8.91
N ARG A 138 -0.07 14.27 -7.61
CA ARG A 138 1.06 14.53 -6.71
C ARG A 138 2.31 13.77 -7.12
N PHE A 139 2.20 12.51 -7.55
CA PHE A 139 3.35 11.76 -8.07
C PHE A 139 3.91 12.42 -9.33
N LEU A 140 3.06 12.79 -10.28
CA LEU A 140 3.48 13.49 -11.50
C LEU A 140 4.12 14.84 -11.19
N SER A 141 3.47 15.67 -10.37
CA SER A 141 4.00 16.98 -9.99
C SER A 141 5.39 16.89 -9.32
N ALA A 142 5.58 15.93 -8.42
CA ALA A 142 6.87 15.73 -7.77
C ALA A 142 7.93 15.21 -8.73
N PHE A 143 7.56 14.35 -9.70
CA PHE A 143 8.46 13.86 -10.73
C PHE A 143 8.90 14.99 -11.68
N PHE A 144 7.98 15.78 -12.22
CA PHE A 144 8.31 16.92 -13.08
C PHE A 144 9.04 18.05 -12.33
N THR A 145 8.77 18.22 -11.03
CA THR A 145 9.56 19.13 -10.18
C THR A 145 11.02 18.65 -10.09
N TRP A 146 11.25 17.34 -9.99
CA TRP A 146 12.59 16.77 -10.03
C TRP A 146 13.22 16.99 -11.41
N MET A 147 12.52 16.74 -12.53
CA MET A 147 13.03 17.01 -13.87
C MET A 147 13.44 18.47 -14.05
N ARG A 148 12.65 19.43 -13.55
CA ARG A 148 12.99 20.86 -13.55
C ARG A 148 14.27 21.15 -12.76
N LYS A 149 14.43 20.53 -11.57
CA LYS A 149 15.66 20.67 -10.76
C LYS A 149 16.90 20.10 -11.44
N GLU A 150 16.75 19.03 -12.20
CA GLU A 150 17.82 18.44 -13.02
C GLU A 150 18.03 19.21 -14.35
N LYS A 151 17.30 20.30 -14.58
CA LYS A 151 17.36 21.13 -15.82
C LYS A 151 17.00 20.36 -17.10
N LEU A 152 16.20 19.29 -16.99
CA LEU A 152 15.69 18.53 -18.13
C LEU A 152 14.51 19.23 -18.81
N ILE A 153 13.78 20.06 -18.06
CA ILE A 153 12.65 20.87 -18.51
C ILE A 153 12.72 22.27 -17.90
N GLY A 154 12.10 23.26 -18.55
CA GLY A 154 12.03 24.64 -18.07
C GLY A 154 10.98 24.85 -16.98
N SER A 155 9.80 24.23 -17.11
CA SER A 155 8.67 24.37 -16.20
C SER A 155 8.05 23.01 -15.87
N ASN A 156 7.29 22.95 -14.77
CA ASN A 156 6.56 21.75 -14.39
C ASN A 156 5.13 21.80 -14.98
N PRO A 157 4.76 20.93 -15.93
CA PRO A 157 3.43 20.98 -16.58
C PRO A 157 2.26 20.67 -15.65
N VAL A 158 2.54 20.22 -14.42
CA VAL A 158 1.51 19.90 -13.40
C VAL A 158 1.30 21.06 -12.44
N GLU A 159 2.13 22.11 -12.50
CA GLU A 159 2.18 23.17 -11.46
C GLU A 159 0.89 23.99 -11.41
N ALA A 160 0.30 24.31 -12.55
CA ALA A 160 -0.96 25.07 -12.66
C ALA A 160 -2.21 24.24 -12.35
N ILE A 161 -2.10 22.90 -12.32
CA ILE A 161 -3.26 22.03 -12.12
C ILE A 161 -3.60 21.97 -10.64
N GLU A 162 -4.77 22.49 -10.27
CA GLU A 162 -5.23 22.44 -8.89
C GLU A 162 -5.70 21.06 -8.45
N PRO A 163 -5.52 20.70 -7.17
CA PRO A 163 -6.05 19.46 -6.63
C PRO A 163 -7.59 19.52 -6.54
N LEU A 164 -8.24 18.40 -6.84
CA LEU A 164 -9.68 18.25 -6.67
C LEU A 164 -10.07 18.39 -5.19
N LYS A 165 -11.20 19.05 -4.92
CA LYS A 165 -11.74 19.13 -3.57
C LYS A 165 -12.13 17.75 -3.04
N VAL A 166 -11.67 17.39 -1.85
CA VAL A 166 -11.96 16.12 -1.19
C VAL A 166 -12.76 16.40 0.06
N ALA A 167 -13.98 15.86 0.14
CA ALA A 167 -14.77 15.94 1.35
C ALA A 167 -14.08 15.19 2.51
N LYS A 168 -14.01 15.83 3.67
CA LYS A 168 -13.51 15.18 4.89
C LYS A 168 -14.57 14.18 5.37
N LYS A 169 -14.23 12.89 5.32
CA LYS A 169 -15.08 11.83 5.89
C LYS A 169 -14.79 11.71 7.39
N PRO A 170 -15.82 11.39 8.21
CA PRO A 170 -15.60 11.01 9.60
C PRO A 170 -14.57 9.88 9.70
N ILE A 171 -13.92 9.78 10.85
CA ILE A 171 -12.97 8.69 11.11
C ILE A 171 -13.74 7.38 11.15
N ASP A 172 -13.35 6.44 10.30
CA ASP A 172 -13.86 5.08 10.31
C ASP A 172 -13.08 4.26 11.35
N TYR A 173 -13.72 3.89 12.46
CA TYR A 173 -13.18 3.09 13.56
C TYR A 173 -14.25 2.08 14.02
N PHE A 174 -13.86 1.05 14.75
CA PHE A 174 -14.78 0.07 15.32
C PHE A 174 -15.45 0.63 16.58
N THR A 175 -16.77 0.41 16.71
CA THR A 175 -17.43 0.66 17.98
C THR A 175 -17.03 -0.36 19.04
N PRO A 176 -17.28 -0.13 20.34
CA PRO A 176 -17.01 -1.13 21.37
C PRO A 176 -17.71 -2.46 21.10
N GLU A 177 -18.96 -2.42 20.59
CA GLU A 177 -19.74 -3.60 20.25
C GLU A 177 -19.15 -4.34 19.05
N GLU A 178 -18.74 -3.63 17.98
CA GLU A 178 -18.04 -4.22 16.84
C GLU A 178 -16.71 -4.85 17.28
N MET A 179 -15.99 -4.23 18.22
CA MET A 179 -14.74 -4.77 18.73
C MET A 179 -14.97 -6.02 19.58
N ALA A 180 -16.02 -6.08 20.39
CA ALA A 180 -16.41 -7.28 21.12
C ALA A 180 -16.79 -8.42 20.14
N SER A 181 -17.64 -8.14 19.16
CA SER A 181 -18.02 -9.10 18.11
C SER A 181 -16.79 -9.60 17.32
N LEU A 182 -15.81 -8.71 17.05
CA LEU A 182 -14.58 -9.11 16.37
C LEU A 182 -13.77 -10.10 17.20
N LYS A 183 -13.72 -9.93 18.52
CA LYS A 183 -13.08 -10.87 19.44
C LYS A 183 -13.79 -12.23 19.47
N ASP A 184 -15.12 -12.22 19.48
CA ASP A 184 -15.95 -13.43 19.52
C ASP A 184 -15.94 -14.18 18.17
N GLY A 185 -15.72 -13.49 17.06
CA GLY A 185 -15.58 -14.08 15.73
C GLY A 185 -14.26 -14.80 15.47
N CYS A 186 -13.33 -14.82 16.46
CA CYS A 186 -12.09 -15.58 16.36
C CYS A 186 -12.30 -17.08 16.64
N GLU A 187 -11.97 -17.95 15.69
CA GLU A 187 -12.08 -19.40 15.82
C GLU A 187 -10.78 -20.06 16.30
N THR A 188 -9.63 -19.41 16.08
CA THR A 188 -8.33 -19.97 16.45
C THR A 188 -7.58 -19.07 17.44
N LEU A 189 -6.69 -19.69 18.24
CA LEU A 189 -5.81 -18.94 19.15
C LEU A 189 -4.96 -17.93 18.40
N ARG A 190 -4.52 -18.26 17.17
CA ARG A 190 -3.75 -17.34 16.31
C ARG A 190 -4.57 -16.13 15.90
N GLU A 191 -5.80 -16.33 15.44
CA GLU A 191 -6.68 -15.22 15.07
C GLU A 191 -6.91 -14.28 16.25
N ARG A 192 -7.23 -14.85 17.41
CA ARG A 192 -7.43 -14.08 18.63
C ARG A 192 -6.19 -13.30 19.02
N ALA A 193 -5.00 -13.91 18.96
CA ALA A 193 -3.75 -13.24 19.25
C ALA A 193 -3.45 -12.10 18.25
N VAL A 194 -3.71 -12.31 16.94
CA VAL A 194 -3.56 -11.26 15.92
C VAL A 194 -4.48 -10.07 16.21
N ILE A 195 -5.75 -10.33 16.52
CA ILE A 195 -6.72 -9.27 16.83
C ILE A 195 -6.30 -8.50 18.08
N GLU A 196 -5.91 -9.18 19.16
CA GLU A 196 -5.50 -8.52 20.40
C GLU A 196 -4.20 -7.73 20.27
N VAL A 197 -3.20 -8.24 19.57
CA VAL A 197 -1.96 -7.50 19.32
C VAL A 197 -2.23 -6.24 18.48
N LEU A 198 -3.04 -6.33 17.44
CA LEU A 198 -3.39 -5.17 16.62
C LEU A 198 -4.22 -4.13 17.40
N ARG A 199 -5.16 -4.58 18.24
CA ARG A 199 -6.00 -3.73 19.08
C ARG A 199 -5.17 -2.99 20.14
N SER A 200 -4.39 -3.73 20.88
CA SER A 200 -3.62 -3.20 22.02
C SER A 200 -2.51 -2.24 21.58
N THR A 201 -1.74 -2.63 20.57
CA THR A 201 -0.57 -1.86 20.14
C THR A 201 -0.88 -0.76 19.14
N GLY A 202 -1.97 -0.90 18.37
CA GLY A 202 -2.23 -0.05 17.21
C GLY A 202 -1.10 -0.05 16.18
N ALA A 203 -0.26 -1.08 16.16
CA ALA A 203 0.87 -1.20 15.25
C ALA A 203 0.45 -1.19 13.77
N ARG A 204 1.33 -0.71 12.89
CA ARG A 204 1.11 -0.90 11.45
C ARG A 204 1.31 -2.37 11.10
N VAL A 205 0.56 -2.86 10.14
CA VAL A 205 0.65 -4.27 9.74
C VAL A 205 2.06 -4.68 9.32
N GLY A 206 2.82 -3.80 8.69
CA GLY A 206 4.23 -4.04 8.35
C GLY A 206 5.12 -4.15 9.60
N GLU A 207 4.86 -3.35 10.62
CA GLU A 207 5.55 -3.42 11.91
C GLU A 207 5.27 -4.77 12.60
N VAL A 208 3.99 -5.21 12.65
CA VAL A 208 3.60 -6.50 13.26
C VAL A 208 4.32 -7.70 12.62
N VAL A 209 4.48 -7.69 11.31
CA VAL A 209 5.17 -8.80 10.58
C VAL A 209 6.65 -8.86 10.91
N GLY A 210 7.24 -7.73 11.28
CA GLY A 210 8.66 -7.62 11.63
C GLY A 210 8.98 -7.93 13.09
N ILE A 211 7.98 -8.16 13.94
CA ILE A 211 8.22 -8.47 15.37
C ILE A 211 8.65 -9.93 15.51
N THR A 212 9.65 -10.14 16.33
CA THR A 212 10.09 -11.47 16.78
C THR A 212 9.84 -11.63 18.29
N ILE A 213 9.77 -12.87 18.74
CA ILE A 213 9.39 -13.21 20.13
C ILE A 213 10.37 -12.62 21.15
N ASP A 214 11.65 -12.52 20.79
CA ASP A 214 12.72 -11.97 21.61
C ASP A 214 12.67 -10.46 21.80
N LEU A 215 11.91 -9.73 20.97
CA LEU A 215 11.71 -8.29 21.11
C LEU A 215 10.67 -7.93 22.19
N ILE A 216 10.01 -8.91 22.78
CA ILE A 216 8.91 -8.70 23.72
C ILE A 216 9.42 -8.81 25.15
N ASP A 217 9.28 -7.75 25.91
CA ASP A 217 9.37 -7.81 27.36
C ASP A 217 8.05 -8.39 27.91
N TRP A 218 8.12 -9.61 28.42
CA TRP A 218 6.95 -10.33 28.90
C TRP A 218 6.46 -9.90 30.30
N GLU A 219 7.22 -9.09 31.01
CA GLU A 219 6.84 -8.54 32.31
C GLU A 219 6.03 -7.27 32.13
N THR A 220 6.51 -6.37 31.28
CA THR A 220 5.88 -5.06 31.02
C THR A 220 4.91 -5.07 29.86
N GLY A 221 5.07 -6.00 28.91
CA GLY A 221 4.32 -6.01 27.64
C GLY A 221 4.90 -5.05 26.58
N ASP A 222 6.08 -4.52 26.81
CA ASP A 222 6.75 -3.62 25.90
C ASP A 222 7.38 -4.35 24.72
N VAL A 223 7.26 -3.80 23.54
CA VAL A 223 7.89 -4.33 22.33
C VAL A 223 8.63 -3.20 21.63
N MET A 224 9.95 -3.26 21.65
CA MET A 224 10.77 -2.25 20.96
C MET A 224 10.91 -2.59 19.47
N ILE A 225 10.43 -1.73 18.60
CA ILE A 225 10.49 -1.93 17.15
C ILE A 225 11.19 -0.78 16.44
N LEU A 226 11.75 -1.08 15.27
CA LEU A 226 12.14 -0.06 14.32
C LEU A 226 10.91 0.35 13.50
N GLY A 227 10.45 1.58 13.66
CA GLY A 227 9.24 2.05 12.98
C GLY A 227 9.39 2.06 11.45
N GLU A 228 8.35 1.62 10.77
CA GLU A 228 8.31 1.49 9.30
C GLU A 228 8.60 2.81 8.55
N LYS A 229 8.32 3.95 9.18
CA LYS A 229 8.57 5.29 8.61
C LYS A 229 9.53 6.09 9.50
N GLY A 230 10.62 6.52 8.89
CA GLY A 230 11.55 7.46 9.56
C GLY A 230 12.70 6.80 10.31
N ASN A 231 12.87 5.48 10.23
CA ASN A 231 14.00 4.74 10.83
C ASN A 231 14.25 5.10 12.30
N ARG A 232 13.17 5.25 13.10
CA ARG A 232 13.22 5.57 14.52
C ARG A 232 12.68 4.40 15.34
N TYR A 233 13.38 4.06 16.41
CA TYR A 233 12.87 3.11 17.39
C TYR A 233 11.64 3.69 18.10
N ARG A 234 10.67 2.84 18.37
CA ARG A 234 9.50 3.15 19.20
C ARG A 234 9.05 1.92 19.96
N THR A 235 8.45 2.11 21.09
CA THR A 235 7.83 1.06 21.89
C THR A 235 6.37 0.87 21.49
N LEU A 236 5.95 -0.37 21.36
CA LEU A 236 4.56 -0.79 21.31
C LEU A 236 4.19 -1.35 22.68
N TYR A 237 2.94 -1.17 23.08
CA TYR A 237 2.47 -1.59 24.40
C TYR A 237 1.39 -2.66 24.25
N LEU A 238 1.68 -3.87 24.76
CA LEU A 238 0.70 -4.95 24.86
C LEU A 238 -0.01 -4.82 26.21
N ASP A 239 -1.33 -4.72 26.19
CA ASP A 239 -2.09 -4.78 27.45
C ASP A 239 -2.22 -6.23 27.98
N PRO A 240 -2.66 -6.41 29.23
CA PRO A 240 -2.74 -7.74 29.83
C PRO A 240 -3.58 -8.75 29.03
N ASP A 241 -4.67 -8.31 28.39
CA ASP A 241 -5.51 -9.18 27.55
C ASP A 241 -4.74 -9.68 26.32
N ALA A 242 -4.01 -8.75 25.66
CA ALA A 242 -3.19 -9.10 24.51
C ALA A 242 -2.07 -10.08 24.90
N ILE A 243 -1.37 -9.81 26.00
CA ILE A 243 -0.32 -10.72 26.52
C ILE A 243 -0.91 -12.12 26.81
N HIS A 244 -2.09 -12.18 27.47
CA HIS A 244 -2.73 -13.44 27.81
C HIS A 244 -3.05 -14.28 26.56
N HIS A 245 -3.75 -13.69 25.59
CA HIS A 245 -4.13 -14.40 24.37
C HIS A 245 -2.93 -14.72 23.49
N PHE A 246 -1.93 -13.85 23.49
CA PHE A 246 -0.71 -14.09 22.75
C PHE A 246 0.11 -15.25 23.34
N ARG A 247 0.28 -15.31 24.66
CA ARG A 247 0.90 -16.47 25.34
C ARG A 247 0.16 -17.78 25.06
N LYS A 248 -1.18 -17.77 25.08
CA LYS A 248 -1.95 -18.96 24.71
C LYS A 248 -1.63 -19.44 23.29
N TYR A 249 -1.55 -18.52 22.34
CA TYR A 249 -1.17 -18.85 20.97
C TYR A 249 0.26 -19.40 20.89
N LEU A 250 1.23 -18.74 21.50
CA LEU A 250 2.62 -19.20 21.49
C LEU A 250 2.77 -20.59 22.11
N ASN A 251 2.11 -20.86 23.21
CA ASN A 251 2.13 -22.17 23.87
C ASN A 251 1.48 -23.29 23.01
N SER A 252 0.64 -22.92 22.05
CA SER A 252 0.04 -23.87 21.10
C SER A 252 0.90 -24.14 19.87
N ARG A 253 1.99 -23.39 19.68
CA ARG A 253 2.90 -23.57 18.54
C ARG A 253 3.80 -24.77 18.75
N THR A 254 4.11 -25.45 17.65
CA THR A 254 5.02 -26.62 17.61
C THR A 254 6.27 -26.37 16.78
N ASP A 255 6.48 -25.11 16.35
CA ASP A 255 7.60 -24.67 15.53
C ASP A 255 8.58 -23.81 16.35
N ASN A 256 9.77 -23.58 15.79
CA ASN A 256 10.81 -22.74 16.39
C ASN A 256 11.03 -21.43 15.62
N ASN A 257 10.08 -21.00 14.77
CA ASN A 257 10.24 -19.77 14.02
C ASN A 257 10.18 -18.56 14.98
N PRO A 258 11.15 -17.63 14.94
CA PRO A 258 11.18 -16.48 15.85
C PRO A 258 10.06 -15.45 15.60
N ALA A 259 9.43 -15.45 14.43
CA ALA A 259 8.34 -14.53 14.13
C ALA A 259 7.14 -14.71 15.07
N ILE A 260 6.53 -13.63 15.51
CA ILE A 260 5.39 -13.69 16.43
C ILE A 260 4.17 -14.41 15.85
N PHE A 261 3.97 -14.35 14.53
CA PHE A 261 2.87 -15.04 13.85
C PHE A 261 3.38 -15.86 12.67
N VAL A 262 2.96 -17.12 12.63
CA VAL A 262 3.34 -18.06 11.58
C VAL A 262 2.13 -18.69 10.88
N SER A 263 2.37 -19.29 9.71
CA SER A 263 1.36 -20.07 8.99
C SER A 263 0.96 -21.32 9.82
N SER A 264 -0.28 -21.81 9.60
CA SER A 264 -0.78 -23.02 10.27
C SER A 264 -0.24 -24.33 9.68
N ARG A 265 0.49 -24.26 8.58
CA ARG A 265 1.03 -25.42 7.85
C ARG A 265 2.54 -25.31 7.74
N GLN A 266 3.21 -26.47 7.75
CA GLN A 266 4.65 -26.51 7.46
C GLN A 266 4.96 -25.81 6.12
N PRO A 267 6.10 -25.13 6.04
CA PRO A 267 7.18 -25.01 7.01
C PRO A 267 7.02 -23.91 8.09
N TYR A 268 5.81 -23.53 8.46
CA TYR A 268 5.49 -22.52 9.49
C TYR A 268 6.17 -21.16 9.25
N GLN A 269 6.04 -20.66 8.03
CA GLN A 269 6.63 -19.37 7.65
C GLN A 269 5.96 -18.19 8.36
N ALA A 270 6.72 -17.15 8.63
CA ALA A 270 6.19 -15.90 9.14
C ALA A 270 5.03 -15.37 8.28
N LEU A 271 3.97 -14.89 8.91
CA LEU A 271 2.83 -14.34 8.18
C LEU A 271 3.22 -13.07 7.42
N SER A 272 2.76 -12.97 6.19
CA SER A 272 2.86 -11.75 5.40
C SER A 272 1.83 -10.69 5.84
N THR A 273 2.05 -9.44 5.44
CA THR A 273 1.07 -8.36 5.67
C THR A 273 -0.29 -8.66 5.02
N CYS A 274 -0.27 -9.42 3.90
CA CYS A 274 -1.48 -9.85 3.20
C CYS A 274 -2.26 -10.88 4.03
N ALA A 275 -1.55 -11.84 4.62
CA ALA A 275 -2.14 -12.87 5.48
C ALA A 275 -2.80 -12.25 6.74
N ILE A 276 -2.12 -11.31 7.41
CA ILE A 276 -2.71 -10.60 8.56
C ILE A 276 -3.96 -9.80 8.17
N ARG A 277 -3.93 -9.14 7.00
CA ARG A 277 -5.13 -8.44 6.48
C ARG A 277 -6.27 -9.42 6.19
N GLY A 278 -5.95 -10.60 5.65
CA GLY A 278 -6.91 -11.69 5.44
C GLY A 278 -7.56 -12.11 6.74
N ILE A 279 -6.77 -12.43 7.77
CA ILE A 279 -7.28 -12.80 9.10
C ILE A 279 -8.27 -11.76 9.64
N VAL A 280 -7.90 -10.47 9.64
CA VAL A 280 -8.79 -9.40 10.14
C VAL A 280 -10.09 -9.33 9.34
N LYS A 281 -10.04 -9.51 8.02
CA LYS A 281 -11.21 -9.52 7.15
C LYS A 281 -12.11 -10.73 7.43
N ASP A 282 -11.53 -11.92 7.52
CA ASP A 282 -12.27 -13.18 7.69
C ASP A 282 -12.93 -13.24 9.08
N VAL A 283 -12.23 -12.83 10.13
CA VAL A 283 -12.78 -12.70 11.49
C VAL A 283 -13.94 -11.71 11.50
N ALA A 284 -13.80 -10.54 10.86
CA ALA A 284 -14.88 -9.55 10.82
C ALA A 284 -16.12 -10.05 10.05
N GLN A 285 -15.91 -10.81 8.99
CA GLN A 285 -17.00 -11.43 8.24
C GLN A 285 -17.77 -12.44 9.09
N ARG A 286 -17.09 -13.30 9.84
CA ARG A 286 -17.71 -14.25 10.78
C ARG A 286 -18.43 -13.53 11.93
N ALA A 287 -17.87 -12.42 12.40
CA ALA A 287 -18.47 -11.57 13.42
C ALA A 287 -19.71 -10.78 12.92
N GLY A 288 -20.12 -10.93 11.66
CA GLY A 288 -21.25 -10.19 11.09
C GLY A 288 -21.00 -8.69 10.90
N ILE A 289 -19.74 -8.24 10.93
CA ILE A 289 -19.39 -6.83 10.76
C ILE A 289 -19.50 -6.45 9.28
N THR A 290 -20.46 -5.60 8.95
CA THR A 290 -20.73 -5.15 7.58
C THR A 290 -19.77 -4.05 7.10
N SER A 291 -19.19 -3.30 8.03
CA SER A 291 -18.20 -2.27 7.72
C SER A 291 -16.87 -2.90 7.33
N ARG A 292 -16.12 -2.23 6.43
CA ARG A 292 -14.82 -2.75 5.98
C ARG A 292 -13.83 -2.87 7.14
N ALA A 293 -13.35 -4.09 7.40
CA ALA A 293 -12.36 -4.39 8.42
C ALA A 293 -10.93 -4.51 7.83
N TYR A 294 -9.98 -3.87 8.49
CA TYR A 294 -8.55 -3.88 8.11
C TYR A 294 -7.68 -3.41 9.29
N PRO A 295 -6.40 -3.81 9.38
CA PRO A 295 -5.55 -3.48 10.53
C PRO A 295 -5.46 -1.99 10.85
N HIS A 296 -5.43 -1.12 9.84
CA HIS A 296 -5.37 0.32 10.10
C HIS A 296 -6.68 0.89 10.71
N LYS A 297 -7.83 0.22 10.54
CA LYS A 297 -9.06 0.59 11.25
C LYS A 297 -8.92 0.30 12.74
N MET A 298 -8.31 -0.84 13.13
CA MET A 298 -8.00 -1.16 14.53
C MET A 298 -7.09 -0.11 15.17
N ARG A 299 -6.05 0.32 14.45
CA ARG A 299 -5.18 1.41 14.88
C ARG A 299 -5.95 2.72 15.11
N LYS A 300 -6.88 3.06 14.23
CA LYS A 300 -7.75 4.23 14.42
C LYS A 300 -8.67 4.06 15.63
N THR A 301 -9.15 2.85 15.88
CA THR A 301 -9.97 2.51 17.05
C THR A 301 -9.21 2.81 18.33
N LEU A 302 -7.98 2.30 18.48
CA LEU A 302 -7.13 2.61 19.64
C LEU A 302 -6.96 4.13 19.83
N GLY A 303 -6.63 4.86 18.76
CA GLY A 303 -6.48 6.32 18.86
C GLY A 303 -7.77 7.03 19.28
N MET A 304 -8.93 6.55 18.84
CA MET A 304 -10.24 7.09 19.26
C MET A 304 -10.59 6.70 20.70
N GLU A 305 -10.26 5.49 21.13
CA GLU A 305 -10.42 5.06 22.53
C GLU A 305 -9.60 5.92 23.49
N LEU A 306 -8.31 6.12 23.18
CA LEU A 306 -7.43 6.99 23.97
C LEU A 306 -7.98 8.42 24.07
N LYS A 307 -8.43 8.96 22.92
CA LYS A 307 -9.05 10.28 22.89
C LYS A 307 -10.32 10.35 23.74
N ASN A 308 -11.21 9.36 23.61
CA ASN A 308 -12.45 9.33 24.38
C ASN A 308 -12.22 9.16 25.89
N LYS A 309 -11.08 8.55 26.28
CA LYS A 309 -10.60 8.49 27.66
C LYS A 309 -9.94 9.80 28.14
N GLY A 310 -9.84 10.81 27.28
CA GLY A 310 -9.30 12.13 27.64
C GLY A 310 -7.77 12.22 27.59
N VAL A 311 -7.09 11.24 26.94
CA VAL A 311 -5.64 11.31 26.74
C VAL A 311 -5.31 12.47 25.81
N ASP A 312 -4.30 13.24 26.13
CA ASP A 312 -3.89 14.38 25.31
C ASP A 312 -3.32 13.95 23.95
N ILE A 313 -3.41 14.83 22.95
CA ILE A 313 -3.05 14.53 21.56
C ILE A 313 -1.53 14.22 21.43
N GLY A 314 -0.68 14.84 22.23
CA GLY A 314 0.77 14.59 22.22
C GLY A 314 1.08 13.16 22.65
N THR A 315 0.52 12.71 23.77
CA THR A 315 0.64 11.34 24.26
C THR A 315 0.06 10.32 23.25
N ILE A 316 -1.10 10.62 22.64
CA ILE A 316 -1.64 9.76 21.56
C ILE A 316 -0.67 9.68 20.38
N GLN A 317 0.00 10.78 20.02
CA GLN A 317 0.99 10.79 18.96
C GLN A 317 2.19 9.89 19.25
N GLU A 318 2.69 9.92 20.48
CA GLU A 318 3.80 9.08 20.92
C GLU A 318 3.43 7.60 20.89
N ILE A 319 2.31 7.21 21.50
CA ILE A 319 1.80 5.83 21.50
C ILE A 319 1.62 5.33 20.07
N MET A 320 1.03 6.15 19.21
CA MET A 320 0.76 5.80 17.82
C MET A 320 2.01 5.88 16.93
N GLY A 321 3.11 6.49 17.37
CA GLY A 321 4.31 6.68 16.56
C GLY A 321 4.03 7.47 15.28
N HIS A 322 3.35 8.62 15.41
CA HIS A 322 3.13 9.53 14.30
C HIS A 322 4.32 10.49 14.18
N ALA A 323 5.07 10.38 13.08
CA ALA A 323 6.22 11.25 12.81
C ALA A 323 5.84 12.72 12.56
N ASP A 324 4.58 12.99 12.15
CA ASP A 324 4.05 14.33 11.85
C ASP A 324 2.89 14.64 12.81
N SER A 325 3.06 15.70 13.59
CA SER A 325 2.04 16.22 14.52
C SER A 325 0.73 16.60 13.80
N LYS A 326 0.81 17.03 12.54
CA LYS A 326 -0.36 17.37 11.74
C LYS A 326 -1.27 16.17 11.49
N VAL A 327 -0.74 14.94 11.42
CA VAL A 327 -1.54 13.74 11.19
C VAL A 327 -2.44 13.43 12.39
N ALA A 328 -1.90 13.49 13.62
CA ALA A 328 -2.71 13.23 14.80
C ALA A 328 -3.71 14.37 15.06
N SER A 329 -3.32 15.63 14.92
CA SER A 329 -4.26 16.75 15.09
C SER A 329 -5.35 16.74 14.01
N LEU A 330 -5.08 16.36 12.77
CA LEU A 330 -6.10 16.20 11.72
C LEU A 330 -7.12 15.10 12.03
N TYR A 331 -6.67 14.00 12.67
CA TYR A 331 -7.54 12.87 12.96
C TYR A 331 -8.19 12.97 14.35
N TYR A 332 -7.45 13.36 15.37
CA TYR A 332 -7.92 13.30 16.76
C TYR A 332 -8.33 14.64 17.37
N ALA A 333 -7.99 15.79 16.77
CA ALA A 333 -8.46 17.09 17.22
C ALA A 333 -9.94 17.37 16.88
N GLN A 334 -10.55 16.63 15.95
CA GLN A 334 -11.97 16.81 15.66
C GLN A 334 -12.80 16.14 16.74
N SER A 335 -13.63 16.93 17.43
CA SER A 335 -14.59 16.41 18.39
C SER A 335 -15.64 15.54 17.69
N THR A 336 -15.84 14.34 18.17
CA THR A 336 -16.98 13.50 17.73
C THR A 336 -18.27 13.98 18.42
N PRO A 337 -19.45 13.73 17.85
CA PRO A 337 -20.72 14.03 18.56
C PRO A 337 -20.78 13.45 19.96
N ASP A 338 -20.21 12.26 20.18
CA ASP A 338 -20.19 11.60 21.48
C ASP A 338 -19.23 12.31 22.45
N THR A 339 -18.05 12.72 21.98
CA THR A 339 -17.12 13.54 22.79
C THR A 339 -17.77 14.87 23.19
N LEU A 340 -18.48 15.51 22.26
CA LEU A 340 -19.20 16.77 22.55
C LEU A 340 -20.32 16.56 23.56
N ARG A 341 -21.07 15.45 23.48
CA ARG A 341 -22.10 15.07 24.47
C ARG A 341 -21.50 14.86 25.86
N VAL A 342 -20.39 14.10 25.93
CA VAL A 342 -19.71 13.82 27.22
C VAL A 342 -19.19 15.11 27.85
N VAL A 343 -18.54 15.97 27.07
CA VAL A 343 -18.03 17.27 27.56
C VAL A 343 -19.18 18.16 28.02
N ARG A 344 -20.25 18.24 27.22
CA ARG A 344 -21.44 19.02 27.59
C ARG A 344 -22.07 18.53 28.90
N ASN A 345 -22.20 17.20 29.05
CA ASN A 345 -22.83 16.63 30.27
C ASN A 345 -21.93 16.76 31.50
N LYS A 346 -20.59 16.89 31.35
CA LYS A 346 -19.68 17.17 32.47
C LYS A 346 -19.63 18.65 32.84
N ALA A 347 -20.04 19.52 31.91
CA ALA A 347 -20.05 20.98 32.12
C ALA A 347 -21.41 21.51 32.61
N ALA A 348 -22.42 20.64 32.68
CA ALA A 348 -23.76 20.92 33.26
C ALA A 348 -23.84 20.39 34.69
#